data_2e89df671beb36b0a0d150cb1e000841
#
_entry.id   2e89df671beb36b0a0d150cb1e000841
#
_cell.length_a   1.000
_cell.length_b   1.000
_cell.length_c   1.000
_cell.angle_alpha   90.00
_cell.angle_beta   90.00
_cell.angle_gamma   90.00
#
_symmetry.space_group_name_H-M   'P 1'
#
loop_
_entity.id
_entity.type
_entity.pdbx_description
1 polymer ?
#
loop_
_entity_poly.entity_id
_entity_poly.type
_entity_poly.pdbx_seq_one_letter_code
_entity_poly.pdbx_strand_id
1 'polypeptide(L)'
;LEWRIIRGKKAANQTLGQCFILFGMCLPTGDSLLVQIMSATFAEAALRAGDRLVCRQGCTQCCHGVFALNQLDALRLRSGMETLRAAEPALAHEIEHRAQMWVVEHEAGFPGDAQTGLLGDTEADRERFEEFANEAPCPALDPETGRCDVYAWRPMTCRIFGPPVRMGDGEALAHCELCFKGATTDEVVACEMTVPFDLEAELMDEIPLKRDTVVAFALLG
;
A
#
# COMPACT_ATOMS: atom_id res chain seq x y z
N LEU A 1 11.55 17.51 -21.60
CA LEU A 1 10.62 17.64 -20.44
C LEU A 1 11.43 17.49 -19.19
N GLU A 2 11.76 18.64 -18.58
CA GLU A 2 12.64 18.74 -17.41
C GLU A 2 11.89 18.25 -16.16
N TRP A 3 12.45 17.25 -15.51
CA TRP A 3 12.10 16.88 -14.14
C TRP A 3 12.62 17.97 -13.19
N ARG A 4 11.74 18.82 -12.64
CA ARG A 4 12.10 19.65 -11.50
C ARG A 4 12.26 18.75 -10.28
N ILE A 5 13.51 18.47 -9.96
CA ILE A 5 13.90 17.91 -8.66
C ILE A 5 13.58 18.99 -7.62
N ILE A 6 12.49 18.82 -6.88
CA ILE A 6 12.27 19.57 -5.66
C ILE A 6 13.33 19.06 -4.68
N ARG A 7 14.37 19.85 -4.46
CA ARG A 7 15.36 19.59 -3.42
C ARG A 7 14.65 19.71 -2.07
N GLY A 8 14.23 18.58 -1.53
CA GLY A 8 13.80 18.47 -0.15
C GLY A 8 14.91 18.97 0.77
N LYS A 9 14.59 19.89 1.66
CA LYS A 9 15.43 20.27 2.78
C LYS A 9 15.86 18.98 3.49
N LYS A 10 17.17 18.85 3.78
CA LYS A 10 17.71 17.75 4.57
C LYS A 10 16.87 17.59 5.84
N ALA A 11 16.11 16.52 5.90
CA ALA A 11 15.49 16.09 7.14
C ALA A 11 16.62 15.76 8.11
N ALA A 12 16.61 16.43 9.24
CA ALA A 12 17.50 16.12 10.34
C ALA A 12 17.29 14.66 10.75
N ASN A 13 18.40 13.96 10.94
CA ASN A 13 18.50 12.64 11.52
C ASN A 13 17.63 12.57 12.79
N GLN A 14 16.43 12.00 12.70
CA GLN A 14 15.64 11.60 13.86
C GLN A 14 15.61 10.07 13.89
N THR A 15 16.68 9.51 14.39
CA THR A 15 16.73 8.20 15.02
C THR A 15 15.94 8.28 16.34
N LEU A 16 14.68 7.92 16.30
CA LEU A 16 13.91 7.39 17.45
C LEU A 16 12.61 6.85 16.85
N GLY A 17 12.45 5.51 16.84
CA GLY A 17 11.21 4.87 16.48
C GLY A 17 10.07 5.46 17.31
N GLN A 18 9.14 6.16 16.67
CA GLN A 18 7.94 6.64 17.34
C GLN A 18 7.06 5.44 17.65
N CYS A 19 7.01 5.11 18.93
CA CYS A 19 6.19 4.02 19.45
C CYS A 19 4.77 4.54 19.70
N PHE A 20 3.78 3.92 19.06
CA PHE A 20 2.37 4.29 19.21
C PHE A 20 1.80 3.78 20.54
N ILE A 21 1.27 4.70 21.35
CA ILE A 21 0.87 4.41 22.73
C ILE A 21 -0.47 3.65 22.84
N LEU A 22 -1.31 3.59 21.79
CA LEU A 22 -2.63 2.95 21.86
C LEU A 22 -2.63 1.43 21.76
N PHE A 23 -1.60 0.81 21.15
CA PHE A 23 -1.45 -0.65 21.10
C PHE A 23 -0.02 -1.15 21.39
N GLY A 24 0.90 -0.27 21.79
CA GLY A 24 2.29 -0.65 22.08
C GLY A 24 3.07 -1.22 20.88
N MET A 25 2.58 -1.03 19.66
CA MET A 25 3.22 -1.52 18.45
C MET A 25 3.98 -0.40 17.77
N CYS A 26 5.25 -0.64 17.47
CA CYS A 26 6.12 0.25 16.74
C CYS A 26 6.40 -0.31 15.35
N LEU A 27 6.58 0.58 14.39
CA LEU A 27 7.08 0.19 13.08
C LEU A 27 8.50 -0.39 13.23
N PRO A 28 8.78 -1.60 12.74
CA PRO A 28 10.10 -2.21 12.79
C PRO A 28 11.17 -1.31 12.18
N THR A 29 12.37 -1.31 12.77
CA THR A 29 13.47 -0.44 12.33
C THR A 29 13.94 -0.74 10.90
N GLY A 30 13.75 -1.97 10.42
CA GLY A 30 14.05 -2.41 9.06
C GLY A 30 13.06 -1.94 7.99
N ASP A 31 11.89 -1.39 8.37
CA ASP A 31 10.86 -0.99 7.40
C ASP A 31 11.35 0.05 6.38
N SER A 32 12.14 1.01 6.82
CA SER A 32 12.69 2.02 5.91
C SER A 32 13.63 1.42 4.85
N LEU A 33 14.38 0.38 5.21
CA LEU A 33 15.22 -0.36 4.27
C LEU A 33 14.37 -1.14 3.26
N LEU A 34 13.34 -1.84 3.73
CA LEU A 34 12.38 -2.53 2.87
C LEU A 34 11.79 -1.58 1.83
N VAL A 35 11.29 -0.43 2.26
CA VAL A 35 10.72 0.60 1.38
C VAL A 35 11.74 1.14 0.37
N GLN A 36 13.00 1.30 0.76
CA GLN A 36 14.07 1.74 -0.14
C GLN A 36 14.39 0.68 -1.20
N ILE A 37 14.52 -0.58 -0.80
CA ILE A 37 14.74 -1.71 -1.74
C ILE A 37 13.59 -1.77 -2.74
N MET A 38 12.34 -1.72 -2.27
CA MET A 38 11.17 -1.75 -3.14
C MET A 38 11.13 -0.59 -4.13
N SER A 39 11.52 0.60 -3.70
CA SER A 39 11.57 1.76 -4.58
C SER A 39 12.66 1.63 -5.65
N ALA A 40 13.79 1.05 -5.29
CA ALA A 40 14.90 0.80 -6.22
C ALA A 40 14.53 -0.27 -7.26
N THR A 41 13.99 -1.41 -6.81
CA THR A 41 13.59 -2.52 -7.71
C THR A 41 12.44 -2.11 -8.65
N PHE A 42 11.49 -1.30 -8.15
CA PHE A 42 10.45 -0.72 -9.02
C PHE A 42 11.06 0.19 -10.10
N ALA A 43 11.98 1.08 -9.73
CA ALA A 43 12.62 1.98 -10.68
C ALA A 43 13.41 1.20 -11.75
N GLU A 44 14.12 0.15 -11.36
CA GLU A 44 14.82 -0.74 -12.31
C GLU A 44 13.85 -1.47 -13.26
N ALA A 45 12.76 -2.03 -12.73
CA ALA A 45 11.73 -2.67 -13.53
C ALA A 45 11.08 -1.67 -14.51
N ALA A 46 10.80 -0.46 -14.04
CA ALA A 46 10.24 0.61 -14.87
C ALA A 46 11.19 1.02 -16.01
N LEU A 47 12.50 1.09 -15.76
CA LEU A 47 13.49 1.36 -16.79
C LEU A 47 13.52 0.25 -17.86
N ARG A 48 13.45 -1.03 -17.46
CA ARG A 48 13.40 -2.15 -18.40
C ARG A 48 12.10 -2.18 -19.21
N ALA A 49 10.99 -1.87 -18.55
CA ALA A 49 9.67 -1.90 -19.18
C ALA A 49 9.45 -0.75 -20.18
N GLY A 50 10.04 0.43 -19.93
CA GLY A 50 9.85 1.61 -20.77
C GLY A 50 8.35 1.96 -20.89
N ASP A 51 7.92 2.21 -22.11
CA ASP A 51 6.52 2.61 -22.41
C ASP A 51 5.48 1.50 -22.14
N ARG A 52 5.91 0.26 -21.92
CA ARG A 52 5.01 -0.85 -21.56
C ARG A 52 4.46 -0.74 -20.15
N LEU A 53 5.16 -0.04 -19.25
CA LEU A 53 4.66 0.29 -17.90
C LEU A 53 3.95 1.64 -17.93
N VAL A 54 2.62 1.60 -18.00
CA VAL A 54 1.80 2.82 -18.12
C VAL A 54 1.52 3.51 -16.78
N CYS A 55 2.04 2.96 -15.68
CA CYS A 55 1.89 3.54 -14.34
C CYS A 55 2.49 4.95 -14.29
N ARG A 56 1.64 5.93 -13.97
CA ARG A 56 2.01 7.34 -13.84
C ARG A 56 1.05 8.03 -12.88
N GLN A 57 1.40 9.23 -12.48
CA GLN A 57 0.49 10.08 -11.69
C GLN A 57 -0.85 10.26 -12.42
N GLY A 58 -1.96 10.02 -11.70
CA GLY A 58 -3.31 10.01 -12.24
C GLY A 58 -3.76 8.65 -12.81
N CYS A 59 -2.91 7.60 -12.77
CA CYS A 59 -3.36 6.23 -12.96
C CYS A 59 -3.93 5.72 -11.64
N THR A 60 -5.22 5.38 -11.61
CA THR A 60 -5.96 5.03 -10.41
C THR A 60 -6.44 3.57 -10.39
N GLN A 61 -6.04 2.75 -11.37
CA GLN A 61 -6.54 1.37 -11.49
C GLN A 61 -6.37 0.58 -10.18
N CYS A 62 -5.21 0.68 -9.54
CA CYS A 62 -4.92 0.01 -8.26
C CYS A 62 -5.52 0.71 -7.03
N CYS A 63 -6.26 1.80 -7.21
CA CYS A 63 -6.94 2.55 -6.15
C CYS A 63 -8.45 2.26 -6.12
N HIS A 64 -8.93 1.29 -6.87
CA HIS A 64 -10.29 0.79 -6.84
C HIS A 64 -10.27 -0.68 -6.42
N GLY A 65 -11.26 -1.04 -5.60
CA GLY A 65 -11.28 -2.34 -4.92
C GLY A 65 -10.47 -2.36 -3.63
N VAL A 66 -10.88 -3.24 -2.73
CA VAL A 66 -10.24 -3.42 -1.43
C VAL A 66 -9.23 -4.58 -1.52
N PHE A 67 -8.17 -4.52 -0.76
CA PHE A 67 -7.23 -5.61 -0.56
C PHE A 67 -6.83 -5.70 0.92
N ALA A 68 -6.46 -6.91 1.33
CA ALA A 68 -6.02 -7.17 2.68
C ALA A 68 -4.65 -6.52 2.93
N LEU A 69 -4.52 -5.87 4.07
CA LEU A 69 -3.29 -5.26 4.56
C LEU A 69 -2.76 -6.06 5.74
N ASN A 70 -1.51 -6.46 5.69
CA ASN A 70 -0.80 -6.92 6.87
C ASN A 70 -0.56 -5.78 7.87
N GLN A 71 -0.20 -6.11 9.11
CA GLN A 71 -0.01 -5.09 10.14
C GLN A 71 1.24 -4.22 9.94
N LEU A 72 2.24 -4.67 9.18
CA LEU A 72 3.39 -3.83 8.81
C LEU A 72 2.94 -2.66 7.94
N ASP A 73 2.13 -2.93 6.93
CA ASP A 73 1.54 -1.92 6.05
C ASP A 73 0.58 -0.99 6.81
N ALA A 74 -0.23 -1.55 7.73
CA ALA A 74 -1.12 -0.76 8.57
C ALA A 74 -0.34 0.21 9.48
N LEU A 75 0.74 -0.25 10.12
CA LEU A 75 1.61 0.59 10.94
C LEU A 75 2.29 1.69 10.11
N ARG A 76 2.69 1.38 8.88
CA ARG A 76 3.27 2.36 7.95
C ARG A 76 2.26 3.46 7.59
N LEU A 77 1.01 3.10 7.29
CA LEU A 77 -0.07 4.07 7.03
C LEU A 77 -0.37 4.93 8.26
N ARG A 78 -0.46 4.34 9.45
CA ARG A 78 -0.66 5.08 10.72
C ARG A 78 0.46 6.07 10.97
N SER A 79 1.72 5.67 10.79
CA SER A 79 2.89 6.57 10.90
C SER A 79 2.81 7.72 9.90
N GLY A 80 2.34 7.44 8.69
CA GLY A 80 2.08 8.45 7.67
C GLY A 80 1.02 9.45 8.10
N MET A 81 -0.11 8.96 8.61
CA MET A 81 -1.21 9.82 9.10
C MET A 81 -0.78 10.71 10.26
N GLU A 82 0.04 10.20 11.19
CA GLU A 82 0.59 11.07 12.26
C GLU A 82 1.49 12.16 11.72
N THR A 83 2.33 11.82 10.75
CA THR A 83 3.18 12.81 10.09
C THR A 83 2.33 13.88 9.39
N LEU A 84 1.26 13.48 8.72
CA LEU A 84 0.32 14.41 8.07
C LEU A 84 -0.46 15.25 9.08
N ARG A 85 -0.96 14.66 10.18
CA ARG A 85 -1.63 15.42 11.25
C ARG A 85 -0.76 16.53 11.81
N ALA A 86 0.55 16.31 11.91
CA ALA A 86 1.49 17.29 12.40
C ALA A 86 1.87 18.35 11.37
N ALA A 87 2.04 17.97 10.09
CA ALA A 87 2.55 18.83 9.04
C ALA A 87 1.46 19.51 8.20
N GLU A 88 0.38 18.77 7.91
CA GLU A 88 -0.72 19.16 7.00
C GLU A 88 -2.08 18.73 7.58
N PRO A 89 -2.52 19.31 8.72
CA PRO A 89 -3.69 18.85 9.46
C PRO A 89 -5.01 18.90 8.66
N ALA A 90 -5.15 19.84 7.73
CA ALA A 90 -6.32 19.90 6.84
C ALA A 90 -6.38 18.68 5.91
N LEU A 91 -5.28 18.31 5.28
CA LEU A 91 -5.20 17.12 4.42
C LEU A 91 -5.44 15.84 5.24
N ALA A 92 -4.83 15.74 6.43
CA ALA A 92 -5.06 14.59 7.30
C ALA A 92 -6.55 14.44 7.65
N HIS A 93 -7.24 15.54 7.97
CA HIS A 93 -8.68 15.54 8.25
C HIS A 93 -9.52 15.10 7.05
N GLU A 94 -9.18 15.53 5.85
CA GLU A 94 -9.87 15.12 4.62
C GLU A 94 -9.72 13.62 4.36
N ILE A 95 -8.50 13.06 4.55
CA ILE A 95 -8.25 11.62 4.42
C ILE A 95 -9.06 10.84 5.46
N GLU A 96 -9.03 11.27 6.73
CA GLU A 96 -9.78 10.65 7.82
C GLU A 96 -11.30 10.69 7.55
N HIS A 97 -11.81 11.80 7.05
CA HIS A 97 -13.22 11.92 6.70
C HIS A 97 -13.60 10.92 5.59
N ARG A 98 -12.80 10.81 4.51
CA ARG A 98 -13.04 9.81 3.46
C ARG A 98 -12.98 8.39 4.00
N ALA A 99 -12.02 8.10 4.89
CA ALA A 99 -11.91 6.79 5.53
C ALA A 99 -13.10 6.46 6.42
N GLN A 100 -13.61 7.43 7.20
CA GLN A 100 -14.82 7.27 8.02
C GLN A 100 -16.06 7.02 7.16
N MET A 101 -16.24 7.80 6.09
CA MET A 101 -17.36 7.60 5.16
C MET A 101 -17.30 6.22 4.50
N TRP A 102 -16.11 5.78 4.11
CA TRP A 102 -15.90 4.44 3.54
C TRP A 102 -16.30 3.34 4.53
N VAL A 103 -15.91 3.47 5.81
CA VAL A 103 -16.27 2.51 6.86
C VAL A 103 -17.78 2.47 7.05
N VAL A 104 -18.44 3.63 7.21
CA VAL A 104 -19.90 3.70 7.38
C VAL A 104 -20.66 3.04 6.22
N GLU A 105 -20.17 3.23 5.00
CA GLU A 105 -20.79 2.65 3.80
C GLU A 105 -20.65 1.11 3.76
N HIS A 106 -19.54 0.58 4.24
CA HIS A 106 -19.18 -0.82 4.03
C HIS A 106 -19.21 -1.69 5.30
N GLU A 107 -19.40 -1.10 6.51
CA GLU A 107 -19.34 -1.83 7.78
C GLU A 107 -20.30 -3.01 7.87
N ALA A 108 -21.51 -2.86 7.32
CA ALA A 108 -22.55 -3.92 7.39
C ALA A 108 -22.15 -5.19 6.63
N GLY A 109 -21.30 -5.06 5.58
CA GLY A 109 -20.80 -6.18 4.77
C GLY A 109 -19.37 -6.60 5.13
N PHE A 110 -18.73 -5.95 6.08
CA PHE A 110 -17.32 -6.18 6.37
C PHE A 110 -17.04 -7.63 6.78
N PRO A 111 -16.12 -8.32 6.09
CA PRO A 111 -15.84 -9.75 6.33
C PRO A 111 -14.86 -9.93 7.49
N GLY A 112 -15.28 -9.51 8.68
CA GLY A 112 -14.49 -9.54 9.90
C GLY A 112 -15.18 -8.78 11.03
N ASP A 113 -14.40 -8.16 11.89
CA ASP A 113 -14.87 -7.33 12.97
C ASP A 113 -14.82 -5.83 12.58
N ALA A 114 -15.94 -5.27 12.19
CA ALA A 114 -16.05 -3.86 11.77
C ALA A 114 -15.75 -2.86 12.91
N GLN A 115 -15.75 -3.27 14.18
CA GLN A 115 -15.39 -2.38 15.29
C GLN A 115 -13.86 -2.20 15.40
N THR A 116 -13.12 -3.27 15.15
CA THR A 116 -11.66 -3.26 15.20
C THR A 116 -11.02 -3.09 13.83
N GLY A 117 -11.78 -3.29 12.76
CA GLY A 117 -11.28 -3.28 11.38
C GLY A 117 -10.42 -4.50 11.02
N LEU A 118 -10.44 -5.55 11.84
CA LEU A 118 -9.67 -6.75 11.59
C LEU A 118 -10.48 -7.75 10.75
N LEU A 119 -9.90 -8.18 9.64
CA LEU A 119 -10.49 -9.20 8.77
C LEU A 119 -10.64 -10.53 9.51
N GLY A 120 -11.68 -11.29 9.17
CA GLY A 120 -11.87 -12.65 9.66
C GLY A 120 -10.83 -13.60 9.08
N ASP A 121 -10.63 -14.73 9.76
CA ASP A 121 -9.63 -15.74 9.40
C ASP A 121 -10.27 -17.08 8.96
N THR A 122 -11.60 -17.15 8.98
CA THR A 122 -12.33 -18.34 8.50
C THR A 122 -12.39 -18.38 6.97
N GLU A 123 -12.61 -19.56 6.40
CA GLU A 123 -12.81 -19.72 4.96
C GLU A 123 -13.99 -18.88 4.46
N ALA A 124 -15.11 -18.88 5.20
CA ALA A 124 -16.27 -18.07 4.86
C ALA A 124 -15.98 -16.55 4.88
N ASP A 125 -15.05 -16.07 5.73
CA ASP A 125 -14.62 -14.68 5.73
C ASP A 125 -13.78 -14.36 4.48
N ARG A 126 -12.92 -15.29 4.05
CA ARG A 126 -12.12 -15.15 2.84
C ARG A 126 -12.99 -15.10 1.58
N GLU A 127 -13.95 -16.04 1.47
CA GLU A 127 -14.92 -16.06 0.36
C GLU A 127 -15.72 -14.74 0.29
N ARG A 128 -16.19 -14.23 1.44
CA ARG A 128 -16.88 -12.92 1.48
C ARG A 128 -15.97 -11.76 1.09
N PHE A 129 -14.69 -11.83 1.45
CA PHE A 129 -13.72 -10.78 1.13
C PHE A 129 -13.47 -10.68 -0.38
N GLU A 130 -13.51 -11.79 -1.13
CA GLU A 130 -13.33 -11.81 -2.58
C GLU A 130 -14.37 -10.95 -3.34
N GLU A 131 -15.57 -10.82 -2.77
CA GLU A 131 -16.65 -10.03 -3.37
C GLU A 131 -16.84 -8.65 -2.69
N PHE A 132 -16.10 -8.42 -1.60
CA PHE A 132 -16.29 -7.24 -0.75
C PHE A 132 -15.67 -5.99 -1.37
N ALA A 133 -16.47 -4.95 -1.60
CA ALA A 133 -16.06 -3.59 -1.98
C ALA A 133 -15.09 -3.52 -3.20
N ASN A 134 -15.25 -4.42 -4.17
CA ASN A 134 -14.33 -4.58 -5.31
C ASN A 134 -14.23 -3.38 -6.25
N GLU A 135 -15.19 -2.47 -6.21
CA GLU A 135 -15.19 -1.24 -7.02
C GLU A 135 -15.06 0.03 -6.15
N ALA A 136 -15.00 -0.14 -4.83
CA ALA A 136 -14.92 1.00 -3.94
C ALA A 136 -13.60 1.76 -4.11
N PRO A 137 -13.63 3.11 -4.22
CA PRO A 137 -12.41 3.89 -4.29
C PRO A 137 -11.66 3.82 -2.95
N CYS A 138 -10.34 3.73 -3.03
CA CYS A 138 -9.47 3.78 -1.84
C CYS A 138 -9.64 5.15 -1.15
N PRO A 139 -9.86 5.22 0.17
CA PRO A 139 -10.03 6.49 0.87
C PRO A 139 -8.77 7.37 0.90
N ALA A 140 -7.60 6.80 0.57
CA ALA A 140 -6.37 7.56 0.37
C ALA A 140 -6.28 8.24 -1.02
N LEU A 141 -7.20 7.94 -1.93
CA LEU A 141 -7.26 8.56 -3.25
C LEU A 141 -7.94 9.93 -3.15
N ASP A 142 -7.23 10.97 -3.58
CA ASP A 142 -7.82 12.28 -3.81
C ASP A 142 -8.72 12.21 -5.07
N PRO A 143 -10.03 12.42 -4.94
CA PRO A 143 -10.97 12.29 -6.05
C PRO A 143 -10.81 13.39 -7.10
N GLU A 144 -10.25 14.54 -6.76
CA GLU A 144 -10.10 15.68 -7.68
C GLU A 144 -8.85 15.52 -8.55
N THR A 145 -7.75 15.04 -7.97
CA THR A 145 -6.45 14.97 -8.67
C THR A 145 -6.09 13.57 -9.15
N GLY A 146 -6.77 12.53 -8.63
CA GLY A 146 -6.40 11.13 -8.87
C GLY A 146 -5.07 10.73 -8.24
N ARG A 147 -4.64 11.42 -7.18
CA ARG A 147 -3.40 11.15 -6.47
C ARG A 147 -3.65 10.38 -5.18
N CYS A 148 -2.69 9.59 -4.79
CA CYS A 148 -2.68 8.99 -3.47
C CYS A 148 -2.08 9.99 -2.47
N ASP A 149 -2.87 10.46 -1.50
CA ASP A 149 -2.45 11.45 -0.49
C ASP A 149 -1.44 10.87 0.51
N VAL A 150 -1.42 9.54 0.66
CA VAL A 150 -0.44 8.83 1.50
C VAL A 150 0.63 8.11 0.67
N TYR A 151 0.96 8.59 -0.52
CA TYR A 151 1.84 7.91 -1.48
C TYR A 151 3.19 7.49 -0.89
N ALA A 152 3.78 8.28 0.00
CA ALA A 152 5.04 7.96 0.65
C ALA A 152 4.93 6.74 1.59
N TRP A 153 3.77 6.53 2.18
CA TRP A 153 3.47 5.48 3.17
C TRP A 153 2.58 4.36 2.61
N ARG A 154 2.40 4.34 1.29
CA ARG A 154 1.55 3.34 0.65
C ARG A 154 1.97 1.91 1.00
N PRO A 155 1.01 0.99 1.12
CA PRO A 155 1.22 -0.43 1.37
C PRO A 155 2.15 -1.10 0.36
N MET A 156 2.71 -2.24 0.74
CA MET A 156 3.57 -3.03 -0.13
C MET A 156 2.83 -3.46 -1.40
N THR A 157 1.58 -3.90 -1.29
CA THR A 157 0.71 -4.21 -2.43
C THR A 157 0.65 -3.06 -3.44
N CYS A 158 0.50 -1.81 -2.98
CA CYS A 158 0.50 -0.64 -3.87
C CYS A 158 1.88 -0.35 -4.49
N ARG A 159 2.97 -0.83 -3.89
CA ARG A 159 4.34 -0.62 -4.39
C ARG A 159 4.73 -1.62 -5.46
N ILE A 160 4.16 -2.82 -5.41
CA ILE A 160 4.43 -3.88 -6.39
C ILE A 160 3.46 -3.84 -7.58
N PHE A 161 2.39 -3.05 -7.50
CA PHE A 161 1.38 -2.99 -8.56
C PHE A 161 1.94 -2.28 -9.80
N GLY A 162 1.82 -2.95 -10.95
CA GLY A 162 2.26 -2.42 -12.25
C GLY A 162 3.23 -3.34 -12.97
N PRO A 163 4.50 -3.41 -12.56
CA PRO A 163 5.47 -4.30 -13.17
C PRO A 163 5.16 -5.78 -12.90
N PRO A 164 5.74 -6.70 -13.69
CA PRO A 164 5.58 -8.13 -13.45
C PRO A 164 6.26 -8.55 -12.14
N VAL A 165 5.53 -9.27 -11.30
CA VAL A 165 5.99 -9.81 -10.01
C VAL A 165 5.61 -11.29 -9.91
N ARG A 166 6.52 -12.13 -9.41
CA ARG A 166 6.19 -13.52 -9.09
C ARG A 166 5.42 -13.58 -7.78
N MET A 167 4.30 -14.29 -7.83
CA MET A 167 3.39 -14.45 -6.71
C MET A 167 3.39 -15.90 -6.22
N GLY A 168 3.07 -16.10 -4.94
CA GLY A 168 2.89 -17.40 -4.33
C GLY A 168 4.15 -18.28 -4.40
N ASP A 169 4.04 -19.46 -4.99
CA ASP A 169 5.12 -20.44 -5.15
C ASP A 169 6.17 -20.07 -6.22
N GLY A 170 6.04 -18.90 -6.83
CA GLY A 170 6.96 -18.40 -7.86
C GLY A 170 6.64 -18.86 -9.28
N GLU A 171 5.57 -19.61 -9.52
CA GLU A 171 5.17 -20.03 -10.87
C GLU A 171 4.38 -18.95 -11.61
N ALA A 172 3.48 -18.23 -10.90
CA ALA A 172 2.64 -17.21 -11.50
C ALA A 172 3.34 -15.84 -11.54
N LEU A 173 3.42 -15.26 -12.73
CA LEU A 173 3.89 -13.89 -12.95
C LEU A 173 2.67 -12.98 -13.18
N ALA A 174 2.39 -12.09 -12.22
CA ALA A 174 1.28 -11.16 -12.27
C ALA A 174 1.78 -9.73 -12.61
N HIS A 175 1.01 -8.98 -13.38
CA HIS A 175 1.23 -7.56 -13.65
C HIS A 175 -0.11 -6.84 -13.86
N CYS A 176 -0.09 -5.51 -13.81
CA CYS A 176 -1.28 -4.72 -14.11
C CYS A 176 -1.77 -4.97 -15.54
N GLU A 177 -3.06 -5.21 -15.72
CA GLU A 177 -3.70 -5.46 -17.02
C GLU A 177 -3.58 -4.31 -18.02
N LEU A 178 -3.36 -3.08 -17.53
CA LEU A 178 -3.12 -1.91 -18.36
C LEU A 178 -1.70 -1.88 -18.93
N CYS A 179 -0.79 -2.59 -18.28
CA CYS A 179 0.63 -2.67 -18.67
C CYS A 179 0.87 -3.83 -19.63
N PHE A 180 1.98 -3.79 -20.34
CA PHE A 180 2.48 -4.87 -21.20
C PHE A 180 1.50 -5.35 -22.28
N LYS A 181 0.54 -4.54 -22.72
CA LYS A 181 -0.39 -4.91 -23.78
C LYS A 181 0.36 -5.23 -25.06
N GLY A 182 0.12 -6.45 -25.58
CA GLY A 182 0.76 -6.95 -26.80
C GLY A 182 2.22 -7.39 -26.63
N ALA A 183 2.77 -7.39 -25.41
CA ALA A 183 4.09 -7.94 -25.14
C ALA A 183 4.06 -9.48 -25.16
N THR A 184 5.15 -10.08 -25.56
CA THR A 184 5.37 -11.53 -25.44
C THR A 184 5.67 -11.90 -23.98
N THR A 185 5.52 -13.18 -23.65
CA THR A 185 5.88 -13.69 -22.31
C THR A 185 7.35 -13.39 -21.96
N ASP A 186 8.27 -13.55 -22.90
CA ASP A 186 9.70 -13.29 -22.69
C ASP A 186 9.96 -11.81 -22.39
N GLU A 187 9.27 -10.89 -23.08
CA GLU A 187 9.36 -9.45 -22.82
C GLU A 187 8.79 -9.07 -21.44
N VAL A 188 7.73 -9.73 -21.00
CA VAL A 188 7.17 -9.54 -19.65
C VAL A 188 8.15 -10.06 -18.60
N VAL A 189 8.67 -11.28 -18.76
CA VAL A 189 9.65 -11.88 -17.84
C VAL A 189 10.92 -11.02 -17.73
N ALA A 190 11.39 -10.44 -18.82
CA ALA A 190 12.58 -9.57 -18.82
C ALA A 190 12.42 -8.29 -17.97
N CYS A 191 11.17 -7.91 -17.67
CA CYS A 191 10.83 -6.74 -16.85
C CYS A 191 10.44 -7.10 -15.42
N GLU A 192 10.59 -8.36 -15.01
CA GLU A 192 10.22 -8.85 -13.68
C GLU A 192 10.88 -8.02 -12.58
N MET A 193 10.08 -7.58 -11.62
CA MET A 193 10.51 -6.85 -10.44
C MET A 193 10.80 -7.84 -9.30
N THR A 194 11.98 -7.77 -8.72
CA THR A 194 12.33 -8.56 -7.53
C THR A 194 11.71 -7.94 -6.29
N VAL A 195 10.96 -8.73 -5.53
CA VAL A 195 10.35 -8.32 -4.26
C VAL A 195 11.06 -9.04 -3.12
N PRO A 196 11.54 -8.33 -2.08
CA PRO A 196 12.21 -8.93 -0.94
C PRO A 196 11.20 -9.49 0.10
N PHE A 197 10.44 -10.52 -0.29
CA PHE A 197 9.41 -11.13 0.55
C PHE A 197 9.98 -11.70 1.87
N ASP A 198 11.20 -12.21 1.85
CA ASP A 198 11.84 -12.74 3.07
C ASP A 198 12.05 -11.62 4.10
N LEU A 199 12.54 -10.46 3.67
CA LEU A 199 12.71 -9.31 4.56
C LEU A 199 11.36 -8.80 5.09
N GLU A 200 10.34 -8.75 4.25
CA GLU A 200 8.98 -8.37 4.68
C GLU A 200 8.47 -9.36 5.74
N ALA A 201 8.63 -10.66 5.51
CA ALA A 201 8.23 -11.70 6.45
C ALA A 201 8.96 -11.58 7.80
N GLU A 202 10.29 -11.35 7.79
CA GLU A 202 11.07 -11.13 9.01
C GLU A 202 10.53 -9.92 9.81
N LEU A 203 10.24 -8.81 9.16
CA LEU A 203 9.69 -7.62 9.82
C LEU A 203 8.27 -7.85 10.33
N MET A 204 7.47 -8.62 9.60
CA MET A 204 6.13 -9.01 10.05
C MET A 204 6.19 -9.89 11.30
N ASP A 205 7.23 -10.71 11.45
CA ASP A 205 7.38 -11.56 12.64
C ASP A 205 7.65 -10.76 13.92
N GLU A 206 8.20 -9.56 13.81
CA GLU A 206 8.35 -8.64 14.95
C GLU A 206 7.01 -8.08 15.45
N ILE A 207 5.94 -8.14 14.65
CA ILE A 207 4.63 -7.56 14.96
C ILE A 207 3.74 -8.63 15.61
N PRO A 208 3.24 -8.42 16.85
CA PRO A 208 2.45 -9.43 17.55
C PRO A 208 1.09 -9.73 16.91
N LEU A 209 0.43 -8.70 16.36
CA LEU A 209 -0.87 -8.84 15.72
C LEU A 209 -0.69 -9.36 14.29
N LYS A 210 -1.26 -10.54 14.00
CA LYS A 210 -1.11 -11.23 12.71
C LYS A 210 -2.35 -11.16 11.80
N ARG A 211 -3.44 -10.58 12.29
CA ARG A 211 -4.67 -10.43 11.50
C ARG A 211 -4.59 -9.21 10.59
N ASP A 212 -5.05 -9.40 9.37
CA ASP A 212 -5.08 -8.33 8.37
C ASP A 212 -6.19 -7.32 8.62
N THR A 213 -6.08 -6.18 7.98
CA THR A 213 -7.05 -5.09 7.97
C THR A 213 -7.23 -4.57 6.53
N VAL A 214 -7.88 -3.42 6.37
CA VAL A 214 -7.95 -2.70 5.08
C VAL A 214 -7.53 -1.24 5.24
N VAL A 215 -7.23 -0.57 4.12
CA VAL A 215 -6.72 0.81 4.11
C VAL A 215 -7.57 1.76 4.94
N ALA A 216 -8.90 1.69 4.84
CA ALA A 216 -9.81 2.59 5.56
C ALA A 216 -9.59 2.56 7.07
N PHE A 217 -9.52 1.37 7.67
CA PHE A 217 -9.28 1.23 9.10
C PHE A 217 -7.84 1.57 9.50
N ALA A 218 -6.86 1.27 8.64
CA ALA A 218 -5.47 1.62 8.91
C ALA A 218 -5.23 3.13 8.94
N LEU A 219 -5.99 3.93 8.16
CA LEU A 219 -5.92 5.39 8.14
C LEU A 219 -6.55 6.04 9.39
N LEU A 220 -7.51 5.37 10.02
CA LEU A 220 -8.22 5.88 11.20
C LEU A 220 -7.47 5.61 12.52
N GLY A 221 -6.51 4.69 12.55
CA GLY A 221 -5.68 4.34 13.70
C GLY A 221 -5.98 2.99 14.24
#